data_17deffbb622cc1abc6c9b55ebc661e9c
#
_entry.id   17deffbb622cc1abc6c9b55ebc661e9c
#
_cell.length_a   1.000
_cell.length_b   1.000
_cell.length_c   1.000
_cell.angle_alpha   90.00
_cell.angle_beta   90.00
_cell.angle_gamma   90.00
#
_symmetry.space_group_name_H-M   'P 1'
#
loop_
_entity.id
_entity.type
_entity.pdbx_description
1 polymer ?
#
loop_
_entity_poly.entity_id
_entity_poly.type
_entity_poly.pdbx_seq_one_letter_code
_entity_poly.pdbx_strand_id
1 'polypeptide(L)'
;MRILTLPSRVRGAASRRFPQARFSLRRRDAGKSARHKQQYSCFAVLIGLFAAASLPLQAKDRWIDLNIGPFHVDTDANASDARDALVNLEQLRWVLGGMLESKNLQATWPFRILITPSAQGAATDFVVRHGEYVLAVAPNGSIPLDRVAKLFLDANTSRLPSEVEAGLPQLFAGLQARGSRVTIGASPAHPDLAWARMHLFATKPEYAGRFNVFMNNLRGGSRLLVAEANAFGKDSKTLEKEAAEHLSSGAAQPVTISARPLNPKRDLGEHSIDATIADLYLAGARLDTDLKSADASYKAAVEAGHAALGQEGLALVVTHEGGNPEEYLKASIASGSTSPWVYVEAAKNRPANEAIPLLKKAAELNPRWWIPVHEQSKFATKPAEKEALLEHAAKLNPRSAALWQELAELQSKDGHGLLAQNSWVRAEDAADTPAERAKIHERAGSLVDQRLDAEEAARRQIAEDARVEQERLRDRQKAKIQAAEQRANKANGGTEDDLKNVVPWFTAQDPSVEGELTRVECEDRRAKIWVKPRGARVLVLLVTNPSTVSIDESRTPFPCGIQHPPRKLSLTYRPRNDVQLGTAGDVTAIHFE
;
A
#
# COMPACT_ATOMS: atom_id res chain seq x y z
N MET A 1 -19.87 31.86 5.77
CA MET A 1 -21.10 32.61 6.12
C MET A 1 -22.27 32.00 5.37
N ARG A 2 -23.02 31.20 6.03
CA ARG A 2 -24.44 30.85 5.97
C ARG A 2 -24.63 29.48 6.62
N ILE A 3 -25.11 29.57 7.80
CA ILE A 3 -25.60 28.51 8.68
C ILE A 3 -26.99 28.14 8.18
N LEU A 4 -27.25 26.86 8.03
CA LEU A 4 -28.61 26.32 7.89
C LEU A 4 -28.85 25.34 9.03
N THR A 5 -29.62 25.81 9.99
CA THR A 5 -30.25 25.09 11.10
C THR A 5 -31.42 24.26 10.62
N LEU A 6 -31.54 23.03 11.08
CA LEU A 6 -32.72 22.16 10.98
C LEU A 6 -33.45 22.13 12.32
N PRO A 7 -34.78 22.12 12.33
CA PRO A 7 -35.55 22.11 13.58
C PRO A 7 -35.85 20.70 14.08
N SER A 8 -35.76 20.58 15.38
CA SER A 8 -36.31 19.50 16.20
C SER A 8 -37.84 19.47 16.18
N ARG A 9 -38.45 18.30 16.05
CA ARG A 9 -39.81 18.07 16.56
C ARG A 9 -39.93 16.71 17.23
N VAL A 10 -40.33 16.83 18.47
CA VAL A 10 -40.69 15.81 19.46
C VAL A 10 -42.15 15.38 19.26
N ARG A 11 -42.45 14.18 19.71
CA ARG A 11 -43.68 13.60 20.26
C ARG A 11 -44.31 12.47 19.47
N GLY A 12 -44.52 11.37 20.27
CA GLY A 12 -45.65 10.51 20.14
C GLY A 12 -45.44 9.16 20.83
N ALA A 13 -45.69 9.10 22.14
CA ALA A 13 -45.81 7.87 22.90
C ALA A 13 -47.07 7.10 22.47
N ALA A 14 -46.97 5.79 22.29
CA ALA A 14 -48.12 4.87 22.39
C ALA A 14 -47.65 3.54 22.97
N SER A 15 -47.98 3.37 24.22
CA SER A 15 -47.95 2.12 24.94
C SER A 15 -48.97 1.12 24.36
N ARG A 16 -48.53 -0.07 23.99
CA ARG A 16 -49.42 -1.22 23.83
C ARG A 16 -48.96 -2.34 24.74
N ARG A 17 -49.74 -2.55 25.77
CA ARG A 17 -49.72 -3.72 26.67
C ARG A 17 -50.13 -4.96 25.88
N PHE A 18 -49.42 -6.05 26.04
CA PHE A 18 -49.85 -7.39 25.70
C PHE A 18 -49.97 -8.23 27.00
N PRO A 19 -50.98 -9.11 27.09
CA PRO A 19 -51.37 -9.70 28.34
C PRO A 19 -50.55 -10.95 28.69
N GLN A 20 -50.35 -11.11 29.99
CA GLN A 20 -49.84 -12.33 30.62
C GLN A 20 -50.85 -13.47 30.50
N ALA A 21 -50.45 -14.58 29.91
CA ALA A 21 -51.14 -15.84 30.02
C ALA A 21 -50.49 -16.67 31.15
N ARG A 22 -51.21 -16.77 32.26
CA ARG A 22 -50.97 -17.75 33.33
C ARG A 22 -51.38 -19.13 32.80
N PHE A 23 -50.50 -20.11 32.88
CA PHE A 23 -50.91 -21.51 32.87
C PHE A 23 -50.52 -22.18 34.18
N SER A 24 -51.56 -22.71 34.81
CA SER A 24 -51.59 -23.32 36.11
C SER A 24 -51.02 -24.76 36.09
N LEU A 25 -50.30 -25.06 37.14
CA LEU A 25 -49.96 -26.40 37.60
C LEU A 25 -51.20 -27.25 37.83
N ARG A 26 -51.22 -28.45 37.32
CA ARG A 26 -52.05 -29.56 37.89
C ARG A 26 -51.12 -30.73 38.19
N ARG A 27 -50.91 -30.92 39.48
CA ARG A 27 -50.54 -32.19 40.12
C ARG A 27 -51.69 -33.19 39.93
N ARG A 28 -51.36 -34.43 39.65
CA ARG A 28 -52.20 -35.57 40.03
C ARG A 28 -51.33 -36.71 40.53
N ASP A 29 -51.75 -37.16 41.65
CA ASP A 29 -51.17 -38.16 42.52
C ASP A 29 -51.38 -39.61 42.05
N ALA A 30 -50.42 -40.41 42.45
CA ALA A 30 -50.50 -41.72 43.10
C ALA A 30 -51.46 -42.80 42.58
N GLY A 31 -50.91 -43.96 42.31
CA GLY A 31 -51.64 -45.24 42.28
C GLY A 31 -50.69 -46.44 42.42
N LYS A 32 -50.74 -47.03 43.58
CA LYS A 32 -49.97 -48.18 44.07
C LYS A 32 -50.43 -49.52 43.43
N SER A 33 -49.50 -50.55 43.58
CA SER A 33 -49.79 -51.98 43.71
C SER A 33 -49.87 -52.78 42.41
N ALA A 34 -49.32 -53.94 42.23
CA ALA A 34 -49.01 -55.05 43.17
C ALA A 34 -48.16 -56.11 42.44
N ARG A 35 -47.42 -56.84 43.15
CA ARG A 35 -46.76 -58.13 42.95
C ARG A 35 -47.46 -59.09 42.02
N HIS A 36 -46.67 -59.80 41.14
CA HIS A 36 -46.81 -61.25 41.05
C HIS A 36 -45.47 -61.92 40.72
N LYS A 37 -45.21 -62.97 41.55
CA LYS A 37 -44.13 -63.95 41.43
C LYS A 37 -44.58 -65.08 40.51
N GLN A 38 -43.54 -65.73 40.01
CA GLN A 38 -43.46 -67.15 39.54
C GLN A 38 -43.18 -67.28 38.02
N GLN A 39 -42.37 -68.14 37.45
CA GLN A 39 -41.53 -69.25 37.92
C GLN A 39 -40.85 -69.81 36.66
N TYR A 40 -39.61 -70.22 36.84
CA TYR A 40 -38.88 -71.29 36.16
C TYR A 40 -39.21 -71.70 34.73
N SER A 41 -38.24 -71.69 33.81
CA SER A 41 -37.69 -72.95 33.32
C SER A 41 -36.50 -72.76 32.38
N CYS A 42 -35.52 -73.62 32.57
CA CYS A 42 -34.32 -73.83 31.80
C CYS A 42 -34.49 -73.87 30.28
N PHE A 43 -33.65 -73.18 29.57
CA PHE A 43 -33.05 -73.66 28.31
C PHE A 43 -31.61 -73.07 28.24
N ALA A 44 -30.67 -73.87 28.70
CA ALA A 44 -29.27 -73.74 28.29
C ALA A 44 -29.23 -74.31 26.85
N VAL A 45 -28.56 -73.66 25.93
CA VAL A 45 -27.66 -74.19 24.93
C VAL A 45 -27.35 -73.15 23.87
N LEU A 46 -26.08 -72.98 23.57
CA LEU A 46 -25.46 -72.29 22.41
C LEU A 46 -25.44 -70.74 22.45
N ILE A 47 -24.63 -70.17 23.29
CA ILE A 47 -23.94 -68.93 22.95
C ILE A 47 -22.68 -69.34 22.19
N GLY A 48 -22.85 -69.50 20.87
CA GLY A 48 -21.77 -69.52 19.91
C GLY A 48 -21.01 -68.17 19.95
N LEU A 49 -19.71 -68.21 20.11
CA LEU A 49 -18.80 -67.09 19.99
C LEU A 49 -19.05 -66.28 18.70
N PHE A 50 -19.74 -65.16 18.81
CA PHE A 50 -19.53 -64.02 17.98
C PHE A 50 -18.80 -62.96 18.87
N ALA A 51 -17.54 -63.21 19.14
CA ALA A 51 -16.62 -62.14 19.38
C ALA A 51 -16.49 -61.41 18.03
N ALA A 52 -17.50 -60.63 17.67
CA ALA A 52 -17.33 -59.56 16.71
C ALA A 52 -16.23 -58.69 17.29
N ALA A 53 -15.02 -58.83 16.75
CA ALA A 53 -13.99 -57.86 16.87
C ALA A 53 -14.63 -56.53 16.46
N SER A 54 -15.14 -55.81 17.43
CA SER A 54 -15.31 -54.37 17.32
C SER A 54 -13.91 -53.81 17.19
N LEU A 55 -13.40 -53.89 15.93
CA LEU A 55 -12.37 -52.95 15.52
C LEU A 55 -12.91 -51.60 15.98
N PRO A 56 -12.21 -50.85 16.80
CA PRO A 56 -12.59 -49.47 17.01
C PRO A 56 -12.62 -48.92 15.58
N LEU A 57 -13.80 -48.62 15.04
CA LEU A 57 -13.89 -47.59 14.03
C LEU A 57 -13.16 -46.44 14.68
N GLN A 58 -11.89 -46.24 14.33
CA GLN A 58 -11.22 -44.98 14.57
C GLN A 58 -12.21 -43.99 13.96
N ALA A 59 -12.90 -43.27 14.83
CA ALA A 59 -13.66 -42.13 14.40
C ALA A 59 -12.65 -41.29 13.61
N LYS A 60 -12.71 -41.37 12.29
CA LYS A 60 -11.87 -40.60 11.38
C LYS A 60 -11.96 -39.19 11.91
N ASP A 61 -10.85 -38.66 12.37
CA ASP A 61 -10.78 -37.34 13.02
C ASP A 61 -11.64 -36.39 12.21
N ARG A 62 -12.76 -35.97 12.80
CA ARG A 62 -13.73 -35.17 12.08
C ARG A 62 -13.28 -33.73 12.11
N TRP A 63 -12.57 -33.34 11.09
CA TRP A 63 -12.18 -31.96 10.89
C TRP A 63 -13.41 -31.07 10.66
N ILE A 64 -13.39 -29.93 11.31
CA ILE A 64 -14.38 -28.86 11.11
C ILE A 64 -13.67 -27.58 10.73
N ASP A 65 -14.19 -26.85 9.75
CA ASP A 65 -13.84 -25.47 9.41
C ASP A 65 -14.86 -24.54 10.07
N LEU A 66 -14.36 -23.65 10.87
CA LEU A 66 -15.11 -22.53 11.42
C LEU A 66 -14.61 -21.24 10.75
N ASN A 67 -15.52 -20.39 10.29
CA ASN A 67 -15.10 -19.20 9.54
C ASN A 67 -15.90 -17.94 9.85
N ILE A 68 -15.25 -16.79 9.72
CA ILE A 68 -15.85 -15.45 9.74
C ILE A 68 -14.96 -14.47 8.98
N GLY A 69 -15.54 -13.73 8.03
CA GLY A 69 -14.79 -12.75 7.24
C GLY A 69 -13.61 -13.42 6.49
N PRO A 70 -12.36 -12.93 6.66
CA PRO A 70 -11.21 -13.53 6.00
C PRO A 70 -10.57 -14.68 6.79
N PHE A 71 -11.18 -15.14 7.87
CA PHE A 71 -10.61 -16.13 8.77
C PHE A 71 -11.29 -17.49 8.63
N HIS A 72 -10.47 -18.54 8.52
CA HIS A 72 -10.82 -19.94 8.63
C HIS A 72 -10.03 -20.56 9.77
N VAL A 73 -10.68 -21.31 10.65
CA VAL A 73 -10.03 -22.09 11.69
C VAL A 73 -10.49 -23.54 11.56
N ASP A 74 -9.56 -24.38 11.12
CA ASP A 74 -9.77 -25.81 10.98
C ASP A 74 -9.32 -26.52 12.24
N THR A 75 -10.07 -27.48 12.74
CA THR A 75 -9.68 -28.27 13.90
C THR A 75 -10.22 -29.68 13.87
N ASP A 76 -9.39 -30.64 14.32
CA ASP A 76 -9.76 -32.00 14.69
C ASP A 76 -9.81 -32.18 16.24
N ALA A 77 -9.59 -31.08 16.97
CA ALA A 77 -9.60 -31.03 18.43
C ALA A 77 -10.91 -30.42 18.97
N ASN A 78 -10.82 -29.47 19.88
CA ASN A 78 -11.98 -28.87 20.53
C ASN A 78 -12.52 -27.68 19.71
N ALA A 79 -13.76 -27.80 19.24
CA ALA A 79 -14.45 -26.72 18.53
C ALA A 79 -14.60 -25.41 19.34
N SER A 80 -14.56 -25.48 20.68
CA SER A 80 -14.62 -24.29 21.52
C SER A 80 -13.38 -23.41 21.33
N ASP A 81 -12.21 -24.04 21.28
CA ASP A 81 -10.93 -23.32 21.13
C ASP A 81 -10.86 -22.62 19.76
N ALA A 82 -11.37 -23.28 18.73
CA ALA A 82 -11.47 -22.70 17.39
C ALA A 82 -12.45 -21.52 17.33
N ARG A 83 -13.59 -21.61 18.04
CA ARG A 83 -14.55 -20.48 18.16
C ARG A 83 -13.95 -19.31 18.90
N ASP A 84 -13.25 -19.55 20.01
CA ASP A 84 -12.59 -18.50 20.79
C ASP A 84 -11.47 -17.83 19.97
N ALA A 85 -10.71 -18.61 19.21
CA ALA A 85 -9.72 -18.11 18.27
C ALA A 85 -10.34 -17.18 17.21
N LEU A 86 -11.41 -17.61 16.56
CA LEU A 86 -12.12 -16.80 15.55
C LEU A 86 -12.69 -15.51 16.13
N VAL A 87 -13.28 -15.58 17.35
CA VAL A 87 -13.78 -14.39 18.02
C VAL A 87 -12.64 -13.41 18.28
N ASN A 88 -11.49 -13.87 18.78
CA ASN A 88 -10.32 -13.02 19.01
C ASN A 88 -9.82 -12.37 17.72
N LEU A 89 -9.72 -13.14 16.62
CA LEU A 89 -9.28 -12.66 15.30
C LEU A 89 -10.22 -11.60 14.74
N GLU A 90 -11.54 -11.82 14.79
CA GLU A 90 -12.52 -10.86 14.28
C GLU A 90 -12.58 -9.60 15.17
N GLN A 91 -12.41 -9.73 16.48
CA GLN A 91 -12.32 -8.59 17.38
C GLN A 91 -11.03 -7.78 17.13
N LEU A 92 -9.91 -8.44 16.86
CA LEU A 92 -8.68 -7.77 16.44
C LEU A 92 -8.95 -6.93 15.19
N ARG A 93 -9.53 -7.54 14.14
CA ARG A 93 -9.84 -6.87 12.89
C ARG A 93 -10.76 -5.66 13.11
N TRP A 94 -11.74 -5.79 13.96
CA TRP A 94 -12.67 -4.72 14.28
C TRP A 94 -12.01 -3.57 15.07
N VAL A 95 -11.21 -3.88 16.11
CA VAL A 95 -10.51 -2.88 16.93
C VAL A 95 -9.47 -2.14 16.10
N LEU A 96 -8.62 -2.86 15.36
CA LEU A 96 -7.62 -2.25 14.49
C LEU A 96 -8.31 -1.41 13.40
N GLY A 97 -9.43 -1.89 12.86
CA GLY A 97 -10.24 -1.12 11.91
C GLY A 97 -10.76 0.18 12.51
N GLY A 98 -11.18 0.16 13.78
CA GLY A 98 -11.55 1.37 14.51
C GLY A 98 -10.39 2.35 14.66
N MET A 99 -9.20 1.86 15.01
CA MET A 99 -7.99 2.68 15.14
C MET A 99 -7.54 3.30 13.82
N LEU A 100 -7.81 2.62 12.70
CA LEU A 100 -7.48 3.09 11.34
C LEU A 100 -8.67 3.79 10.66
N GLU A 101 -9.79 4.02 11.35
CA GLU A 101 -11.04 4.53 10.77
C GLU A 101 -11.46 3.81 9.47
N SER A 102 -11.22 2.52 9.43
CA SER A 102 -11.55 1.63 8.31
C SER A 102 -12.46 0.50 8.78
N LYS A 103 -13.74 0.54 8.41
CA LYS A 103 -14.74 -0.43 8.90
C LYS A 103 -14.50 -1.86 8.41
N ASN A 104 -13.81 -2.04 7.28
CA ASN A 104 -13.61 -3.34 6.64
C ASN A 104 -12.15 -3.53 6.25
N LEU A 105 -11.30 -3.80 7.24
CA LEU A 105 -9.92 -4.18 6.94
C LEU A 105 -9.92 -5.47 6.10
N GLN A 106 -9.15 -5.44 5.03
CA GLN A 106 -8.98 -6.57 4.13
C GLN A 106 -7.54 -7.06 4.21
N ALA A 107 -7.35 -8.36 4.24
CA ALA A 107 -6.03 -8.95 4.07
C ALA A 107 -5.73 -9.16 2.58
N THR A 108 -4.45 -9.27 2.21
CA THR A 108 -4.06 -9.66 0.85
C THR A 108 -4.47 -11.11 0.57
N TRP A 109 -4.33 -11.97 1.57
CA TRP A 109 -4.74 -13.37 1.56
C TRP A 109 -5.68 -13.66 2.72
N PRO A 110 -6.69 -14.54 2.58
CA PRO A 110 -7.43 -15.05 3.72
C PRO A 110 -6.50 -15.81 4.67
N PHE A 111 -6.93 -15.97 5.91
CA PHE A 111 -6.16 -16.68 6.93
C PHE A 111 -6.77 -18.05 7.14
N ARG A 112 -5.92 -19.08 7.17
CA ARG A 112 -6.28 -20.44 7.55
C ARG A 112 -5.40 -20.89 8.71
N ILE A 113 -6.02 -21.20 9.83
CA ILE A 113 -5.34 -21.59 11.07
C ILE A 113 -5.79 -23.00 11.42
N LEU A 114 -4.86 -23.93 11.48
CA LEU A 114 -5.12 -25.30 11.87
C LEU A 114 -4.81 -25.46 13.36
N ILE A 115 -5.82 -25.78 14.17
CA ILE A 115 -5.64 -26.12 15.61
C ILE A 115 -5.70 -27.64 15.73
N THR A 116 -4.53 -28.27 15.86
CA THR A 116 -4.41 -29.73 15.81
C THR A 116 -3.26 -30.23 16.69
N PRO A 117 -3.43 -31.39 17.37
CA PRO A 117 -2.30 -32.06 18.03
C PRO A 117 -1.14 -32.37 17.07
N SER A 118 -1.44 -32.50 15.80
CA SER A 118 -0.48 -32.76 14.73
C SER A 118 0.30 -31.52 14.26
N ALA A 119 0.16 -30.35 14.88
CA ALA A 119 0.87 -29.12 14.48
C ALA A 119 2.40 -29.16 14.73
N GLN A 120 2.91 -30.18 15.41
CA GLN A 120 4.34 -30.31 15.69
C GLN A 120 5.16 -30.29 14.39
N GLY A 121 6.22 -29.51 14.37
CA GLY A 121 7.09 -29.36 13.21
C GLY A 121 6.57 -28.40 12.13
N ALA A 122 5.41 -27.77 12.30
CA ALA A 122 4.97 -26.71 11.41
C ALA A 122 5.71 -25.39 11.65
N ALA A 123 5.64 -24.48 10.67
CA ALA A 123 6.18 -23.13 10.81
C ALA A 123 5.53 -22.42 12.00
N THR A 124 6.32 -21.60 12.71
CA THR A 124 5.86 -20.85 13.89
C THR A 124 5.23 -19.51 13.54
N ASP A 125 5.25 -19.12 12.26
CA ASP A 125 4.63 -17.90 11.71
C ASP A 125 3.78 -18.25 10.48
N PHE A 126 2.96 -17.31 10.05
CA PHE A 126 2.14 -17.46 8.85
C PHE A 126 3.01 -17.61 7.60
N VAL A 127 2.70 -18.62 6.81
CA VAL A 127 3.27 -18.83 5.48
C VAL A 127 2.17 -18.68 4.42
N VAL A 128 2.51 -18.17 3.23
CA VAL A 128 1.54 -18.09 2.13
C VAL A 128 1.57 -19.40 1.37
N ARG A 129 0.47 -20.16 1.40
CA ARG A 129 0.28 -21.43 0.70
C ARG A 129 -1.16 -21.51 0.18
N HIS A 130 -1.34 -22.06 -0.99
CA HIS A 130 -2.67 -22.28 -1.59
C HIS A 130 -3.55 -21.02 -1.66
N GLY A 131 -2.90 -19.83 -1.78
CA GLY A 131 -3.61 -18.55 -1.80
C GLY A 131 -4.14 -18.08 -0.43
N GLU A 132 -3.61 -18.61 0.67
CA GLU A 132 -3.98 -18.27 2.03
C GLU A 132 -2.74 -18.02 2.92
N TYR A 133 -2.89 -17.24 3.99
CA TYR A 133 -1.94 -17.22 5.11
C TYR A 133 -2.22 -18.44 5.98
N VAL A 134 -1.34 -19.42 5.97
CA VAL A 134 -1.49 -20.69 6.70
C VAL A 134 -0.63 -20.71 7.94
N LEU A 135 -1.22 -21.14 9.07
CA LEU A 135 -0.54 -21.38 10.35
C LEU A 135 -1.11 -22.63 10.99
N ALA A 136 -0.25 -23.49 11.55
CA ALA A 136 -0.69 -24.63 12.37
C ALA A 136 -0.20 -24.45 13.81
N VAL A 137 -1.11 -24.63 14.77
CA VAL A 137 -0.84 -24.53 16.21
C VAL A 137 -1.38 -25.74 16.94
N ALA A 138 -0.72 -26.14 18.04
CA ALA A 138 -1.24 -27.18 18.93
C ALA A 138 -2.52 -26.70 19.64
N PRO A 139 -3.38 -27.60 20.12
CA PRO A 139 -4.48 -27.24 21.02
C PRO A 139 -3.95 -26.43 22.21
N ASN A 140 -4.63 -25.36 22.58
CA ASN A 140 -4.17 -24.36 23.55
C ASN A 140 -2.89 -23.61 23.17
N GLY A 141 -2.39 -23.78 21.94
CA GLY A 141 -1.29 -22.99 21.39
C GLY A 141 -1.69 -21.53 21.15
N SER A 142 -0.69 -20.65 21.18
CA SER A 142 -0.92 -19.22 20.95
C SER A 142 -0.90 -18.89 19.45
N ILE A 143 -1.94 -18.22 18.97
CA ILE A 143 -1.94 -17.60 17.66
C ILE A 143 -1.23 -16.26 17.78
N PRO A 144 -0.26 -15.91 16.91
CA PRO A 144 0.47 -14.64 16.97
C PRO A 144 -0.42 -13.50 16.45
N LEU A 145 -1.27 -12.95 17.33
CA LEU A 145 -2.25 -11.92 16.98
C LEU A 145 -1.60 -10.59 16.58
N ASP A 146 -0.43 -10.27 17.10
CA ASP A 146 0.40 -9.16 16.66
C ASP A 146 0.83 -9.32 15.20
N ARG A 147 1.16 -10.55 14.79
CA ARG A 147 1.47 -10.84 13.38
C ARG A 147 0.26 -10.66 12.47
N VAL A 148 -0.91 -11.11 12.90
CA VAL A 148 -2.18 -10.87 12.19
C VAL A 148 -2.46 -9.37 12.07
N ALA A 149 -2.29 -8.61 13.15
CA ALA A 149 -2.43 -7.16 13.14
C ALA A 149 -1.46 -6.49 12.14
N LYS A 150 -0.21 -6.95 12.11
CA LYS A 150 0.81 -6.47 11.16
C LYS A 150 0.40 -6.74 9.71
N LEU A 151 -0.09 -7.95 9.39
CA LEU A 151 -0.54 -8.30 8.03
C LEU A 151 -1.72 -7.45 7.57
N PHE A 152 -2.67 -7.12 8.47
CA PHE A 152 -3.73 -6.17 8.17
C PHE A 152 -3.22 -4.74 7.98
N LEU A 153 -2.29 -4.30 8.83
CA LEU A 153 -1.68 -2.98 8.71
C LEU A 153 -0.98 -2.83 7.36
N ASP A 154 -0.19 -3.83 6.97
CA ASP A 154 0.55 -3.85 5.71
C ASP A 154 -0.38 -3.80 4.48
N ALA A 155 -1.53 -4.46 4.56
CA ALA A 155 -2.49 -4.52 3.45
C ALA A 155 -3.41 -3.27 3.33
N ASN A 156 -3.48 -2.41 4.36
CA ASN A 156 -4.46 -1.32 4.42
C ASN A 156 -3.85 0.08 4.62
N THR A 157 -2.52 0.18 4.77
CA THR A 157 -1.83 1.47 4.93
C THR A 157 -0.61 1.53 4.05
N SER A 158 -0.21 2.72 3.62
CA SER A 158 1.17 2.99 3.23
C SER A 158 2.09 2.78 4.44
N ARG A 159 3.40 2.82 4.22
CA ARG A 159 4.35 2.65 5.30
C ARG A 159 4.17 3.75 6.34
N LEU A 160 4.11 3.33 7.60
CA LEU A 160 4.04 4.22 8.74
C LEU A 160 5.45 4.40 9.35
N PRO A 161 5.66 5.38 10.23
CA PRO A 161 6.90 5.50 10.98
C PRO A 161 7.26 4.19 11.70
N SER A 162 8.55 3.85 11.75
CA SER A 162 9.06 2.57 12.29
C SER A 162 8.57 2.27 13.71
N GLU A 163 8.47 3.28 14.54
CA GLU A 163 7.99 3.18 15.92
C GLU A 163 6.51 2.75 15.98
N VAL A 164 5.71 3.24 15.04
CA VAL A 164 4.28 2.87 14.95
C VAL A 164 4.14 1.46 14.38
N GLU A 165 4.90 1.14 13.34
CA GLU A 165 4.87 -0.19 12.74
C GLU A 165 5.36 -1.29 13.67
N ALA A 166 6.33 -0.99 14.53
CA ALA A 166 6.80 -1.91 15.55
C ALA A 166 5.83 -2.02 16.73
N GLY A 167 5.30 -0.90 17.22
CA GLY A 167 4.55 -0.87 18.47
C GLY A 167 3.05 -1.17 18.34
N LEU A 168 2.40 -0.69 17.28
CA LEU A 168 0.94 -0.85 17.11
C LEU A 168 0.48 -2.31 17.05
N PRO A 169 1.11 -3.20 16.27
CA PRO A 169 0.74 -4.62 16.27
C PRO A 169 0.88 -5.29 17.63
N GLN A 170 1.90 -4.94 18.40
CA GLN A 170 2.17 -5.52 19.72
C GLN A 170 1.04 -5.28 20.74
N LEU A 171 0.18 -4.25 20.54
CA LEU A 171 -1.01 -4.04 21.37
C LEU A 171 -1.99 -5.22 21.33
N PHE A 172 -1.91 -6.03 20.28
CA PHE A 172 -2.80 -7.15 20.03
C PHE A 172 -2.24 -8.50 20.44
N ALA A 173 -0.95 -8.60 20.80
CA ALA A 173 -0.30 -9.87 21.13
C ALA A 173 -1.05 -10.69 22.19
N GLY A 174 -1.58 -10.03 23.22
CA GLY A 174 -2.34 -10.66 24.29
C GLY A 174 -3.84 -10.35 24.25
N LEU A 175 -4.41 -10.04 23.08
CA LEU A 175 -5.83 -9.73 22.95
C LEU A 175 -6.71 -10.89 23.41
N GLN A 176 -7.72 -10.58 24.22
CA GLN A 176 -8.75 -11.51 24.68
C GLN A 176 -10.13 -10.88 24.55
N ALA A 177 -11.03 -11.58 23.87
CA ALA A 177 -12.43 -11.21 23.77
C ALA A 177 -13.28 -11.99 24.77
N ARG A 178 -14.16 -11.30 25.48
CA ARG A 178 -15.12 -11.92 26.42
C ARG A 178 -16.48 -11.22 26.27
N GLY A 179 -17.40 -11.89 25.61
CA GLY A 179 -18.75 -11.36 25.36
C GLY A 179 -18.69 -10.05 24.55
N SER A 180 -19.16 -8.94 25.16
CA SER A 180 -19.18 -7.62 24.55
C SER A 180 -17.94 -6.76 24.85
N ARG A 181 -16.86 -7.36 25.32
CA ARG A 181 -15.63 -6.66 25.73
C ARG A 181 -14.40 -7.31 25.10
N VAL A 182 -13.42 -6.47 24.79
CA VAL A 182 -12.10 -6.88 24.31
C VAL A 182 -11.04 -6.26 25.21
N THR A 183 -10.08 -7.05 25.64
CA THR A 183 -8.91 -6.59 26.38
C THR A 183 -7.72 -6.56 25.43
N ILE A 184 -7.02 -5.42 25.34
CA ILE A 184 -5.83 -5.19 24.52
C ILE A 184 -4.71 -4.58 25.35
N GLY A 185 -3.51 -4.53 24.81
CA GLY A 185 -2.36 -3.87 25.44
C GLY A 185 -1.73 -4.69 26.57
N ALA A 186 -1.93 -6.01 26.61
CA ALA A 186 -1.14 -6.85 27.50
C ALA A 186 0.36 -6.69 27.15
N SER A 187 1.20 -6.64 28.19
CA SER A 187 2.63 -6.48 28.00
C SER A 187 3.20 -7.69 27.24
N PRO A 188 3.92 -7.51 26.14
CA PRO A 188 4.61 -8.60 25.46
C PRO A 188 5.74 -9.15 26.34
N ALA A 189 6.32 -10.30 25.98
CA ALA A 189 7.42 -10.92 26.71
C ALA A 189 8.66 -10.00 26.82
N HIS A 190 8.89 -9.18 25.80
CA HIS A 190 9.99 -8.20 25.73
C HIS A 190 9.44 -6.84 25.32
N PRO A 191 8.83 -6.08 26.24
CA PRO A 191 8.26 -4.78 25.94
C PRO A 191 9.39 -3.78 25.61
N ASP A 192 9.21 -3.07 24.51
CA ASP A 192 10.14 -2.03 24.05
C ASP A 192 9.49 -0.63 24.09
N LEU A 193 10.26 0.38 23.73
CA LEU A 193 9.80 1.77 23.72
C LEU A 193 8.69 2.00 22.66
N ALA A 194 8.74 1.28 21.55
CA ALA A 194 7.73 1.38 20.49
C ALA A 194 6.37 0.86 20.99
N TRP A 195 6.36 -0.30 21.64
CA TRP A 195 5.17 -0.81 22.30
C TRP A 195 4.65 0.14 23.37
N ALA A 196 5.54 0.62 24.26
CA ALA A 196 5.16 1.51 25.36
C ALA A 196 4.54 2.81 24.88
N ARG A 197 5.06 3.39 23.79
CA ARG A 197 4.52 4.58 23.13
C ARG A 197 3.11 4.34 22.59
N MET A 198 2.91 3.26 21.84
CA MET A 198 1.58 2.91 21.31
C MET A 198 0.60 2.54 22.42
N HIS A 199 1.05 1.81 23.44
CA HIS A 199 0.24 1.49 24.61
C HIS A 199 -0.20 2.78 25.35
N LEU A 200 0.74 3.70 25.62
CA LEU A 200 0.46 5.00 26.23
C LEU A 200 -0.64 5.75 25.45
N PHE A 201 -0.48 5.86 24.12
CA PHE A 201 -1.40 6.60 23.27
C PHE A 201 -2.77 5.94 23.14
N ALA A 202 -2.83 4.62 23.11
CA ALA A 202 -4.09 3.88 22.95
C ALA A 202 -4.87 3.73 24.27
N THR A 203 -4.21 3.77 25.42
CA THR A 203 -4.82 3.35 26.70
C THR A 203 -4.97 4.46 27.74
N LYS A 204 -4.02 5.42 27.78
CA LYS A 204 -4.10 6.51 28.77
C LYS A 204 -5.23 7.47 28.38
N PRO A 205 -6.16 7.80 29.29
CA PRO A 205 -7.34 8.64 29.00
C PRO A 205 -7.02 9.98 28.34
N GLU A 206 -5.86 10.56 28.66
CA GLU A 206 -5.36 11.80 28.08
C GLU A 206 -5.14 11.72 26.56
N TYR A 207 -4.75 10.55 26.04
CA TYR A 207 -4.38 10.32 24.64
C TYR A 207 -5.38 9.50 23.86
N ALA A 208 -6.05 8.54 24.51
CA ALA A 208 -6.89 7.53 23.85
C ALA A 208 -7.97 8.15 22.95
N GLY A 209 -8.60 9.25 23.39
CA GLY A 209 -9.61 9.97 22.61
C GLY A 209 -9.06 10.68 21.36
N ARG A 210 -7.74 10.85 21.24
CA ARG A 210 -7.05 11.53 20.13
C ARG A 210 -6.18 10.58 19.28
N PHE A 211 -6.16 9.31 19.66
CA PHE A 211 -5.38 8.30 18.95
C PHE A 211 -5.76 8.19 17.47
N ASN A 212 -7.05 8.29 17.16
CA ASN A 212 -7.52 8.28 15.76
C ASN A 212 -7.02 9.51 14.98
N VAL A 213 -6.94 10.69 15.61
CA VAL A 213 -6.37 11.89 14.97
C VAL A 213 -4.90 11.66 14.63
N PHE A 214 -4.15 11.07 15.56
CA PHE A 214 -2.76 10.69 15.32
C PHE A 214 -2.60 9.74 14.14
N MET A 215 -3.37 8.65 14.12
CA MET A 215 -3.33 7.66 13.04
C MET A 215 -3.77 8.24 11.69
N ASN A 216 -4.78 9.11 11.67
CA ASN A 216 -5.23 9.76 10.44
C ASN A 216 -4.19 10.71 9.86
N ASN A 217 -3.50 11.49 10.71
CA ASN A 217 -2.39 12.34 10.27
C ASN A 217 -1.28 11.50 9.62
N LEU A 218 -0.89 10.38 10.23
CA LEU A 218 0.14 9.49 9.68
C LEU A 218 -0.30 8.86 8.35
N ARG A 219 -1.53 8.38 8.26
CA ARG A 219 -2.10 7.82 7.02
C ARG A 219 -2.22 8.86 5.90
N GLY A 220 -2.41 10.12 6.27
CA GLY A 220 -2.37 11.27 5.37
C GLY A 220 -0.96 11.71 4.95
N GLY A 221 0.09 10.99 5.37
CA GLY A 221 1.49 11.28 5.02
C GLY A 221 2.18 12.32 5.92
N SER A 222 1.58 12.68 7.07
CA SER A 222 2.24 13.57 8.01
C SER A 222 3.46 12.89 8.65
N ARG A 223 4.53 13.64 8.84
CA ARG A 223 5.69 13.16 9.62
C ARG A 223 5.29 12.90 11.07
N LEU A 224 5.95 11.95 11.73
CA LEU A 224 5.66 11.55 13.12
C LEU A 224 5.55 12.75 14.06
N LEU A 225 6.55 13.64 14.05
CA LEU A 225 6.58 14.85 14.88
C LEU A 225 5.35 15.75 14.71
N VAL A 226 4.88 15.89 13.46
CA VAL A 226 3.71 16.71 13.13
C VAL A 226 2.42 16.01 13.58
N ALA A 227 2.32 14.70 13.35
CA ALA A 227 1.17 13.93 13.78
C ALA A 227 1.00 13.91 15.31
N GLU A 228 2.10 13.78 16.06
CA GLU A 228 2.13 13.84 17.52
C GLU A 228 1.73 15.23 18.03
N ALA A 229 2.32 16.28 17.50
CA ALA A 229 2.00 17.65 17.89
C ALA A 229 0.52 18.00 17.62
N ASN A 230 0.01 17.63 16.45
CA ASN A 230 -1.38 17.88 16.08
C ASN A 230 -2.38 17.08 16.93
N ALA A 231 -2.07 15.82 17.22
CA ALA A 231 -2.98 14.96 17.97
C ALA A 231 -2.94 15.25 19.47
N PHE A 232 -1.74 15.42 20.04
CA PHE A 232 -1.55 15.41 21.48
C PHE A 232 -1.16 16.78 22.06
N GLY A 233 -0.78 17.74 21.21
CA GLY A 233 -0.36 19.09 21.64
C GLY A 233 0.98 19.11 22.37
N LYS A 234 1.81 18.07 22.21
CA LYS A 234 3.12 17.89 22.84
C LYS A 234 4.19 17.65 21.78
N ASP A 235 5.41 18.01 22.10
CA ASP A 235 6.56 17.66 21.25
C ASP A 235 6.97 16.19 21.44
N SER A 236 7.63 15.64 20.42
CA SER A 236 8.01 14.22 20.38
C SER A 236 8.96 13.80 21.51
N LYS A 237 9.86 14.70 21.97
CA LYS A 237 10.78 14.39 23.07
C LYS A 237 10.02 14.22 24.39
N THR A 238 9.01 15.06 24.63
CA THR A 238 8.13 14.95 25.79
C THR A 238 7.37 13.63 25.75
N LEU A 239 6.79 13.27 24.59
CA LEU A 239 6.07 12.01 24.42
C LEU A 239 6.97 10.78 24.54
N GLU A 240 8.20 10.85 24.05
CA GLU A 240 9.20 9.79 24.19
C GLU A 240 9.59 9.58 25.66
N LYS A 241 9.82 10.68 26.39
CA LYS A 241 10.10 10.60 27.82
C LYS A 241 8.93 9.97 28.58
N GLU A 242 7.70 10.40 28.31
CA GLU A 242 6.51 9.82 28.94
C GLU A 242 6.34 8.33 28.59
N ALA A 243 6.65 7.91 27.36
CA ALA A 243 6.64 6.51 26.96
C ALA A 243 7.72 5.69 27.71
N ALA A 244 8.92 6.25 27.89
CA ALA A 244 10.00 5.62 28.66
C ALA A 244 9.64 5.50 30.15
N GLU A 245 9.03 6.52 30.73
CA GLU A 245 8.50 6.48 32.11
C GLU A 245 7.38 5.45 32.22
N HIS A 246 6.48 5.38 31.24
CA HIS A 246 5.40 4.38 31.19
C HIS A 246 5.95 2.96 31.12
N LEU A 247 7.00 2.71 30.33
CA LEU A 247 7.68 1.43 30.24
C LEU A 247 8.33 1.04 31.57
N SER A 248 9.08 1.96 32.17
CA SER A 248 9.89 1.69 33.38
C SER A 248 9.04 1.55 34.66
N SER A 249 7.89 2.21 34.70
CA SER A 249 6.99 2.20 35.89
C SER A 249 6.29 0.87 36.11
N GLY A 250 6.26 -0.03 35.12
CA GLY A 250 5.43 -1.23 35.14
C GLY A 250 3.91 -0.97 35.22
N ALA A 251 3.51 0.30 35.03
CA ALA A 251 2.10 0.73 35.14
C ALA A 251 1.27 0.39 33.90
N ALA A 252 1.88 -0.17 32.88
CA ALA A 252 1.20 -0.54 31.64
C ALA A 252 0.26 -1.75 31.89
N GLN A 253 -1.01 -1.43 32.13
CA GLN A 253 -2.06 -2.44 32.35
C GLN A 253 -2.90 -2.63 31.09
N PRO A 254 -3.33 -3.86 30.79
CA PRO A 254 -4.28 -4.11 29.71
C PRO A 254 -5.56 -3.30 29.89
N VAL A 255 -6.09 -2.79 28.80
CA VAL A 255 -7.34 -2.00 28.79
C VAL A 255 -8.46 -2.80 28.16
N THR A 256 -9.62 -2.75 28.82
CA THR A 256 -10.84 -3.36 28.31
C THR A 256 -11.70 -2.30 27.61
N ILE A 257 -11.99 -2.54 26.33
CA ILE A 257 -12.82 -1.68 25.49
C ILE A 257 -14.08 -2.41 25.03
N SER A 258 -15.04 -1.69 24.48
CA SER A 258 -16.23 -2.30 23.87
C SER A 258 -15.82 -3.15 22.66
N ALA A 259 -16.38 -4.34 22.57
CA ALA A 259 -16.21 -5.25 21.45
C ALA A 259 -17.32 -5.09 20.41
N ARG A 260 -17.08 -5.58 19.19
CA ARG A 260 -18.15 -5.81 18.23
C ARG A 260 -19.11 -6.86 18.80
N PRO A 261 -20.44 -6.62 18.82
CA PRO A 261 -21.38 -7.65 19.22
C PRO A 261 -21.31 -8.83 18.24
N LEU A 262 -20.84 -9.98 18.73
CA LEU A 262 -20.79 -11.25 17.98
C LEU A 262 -21.62 -12.29 18.72
N ASN A 263 -22.42 -13.02 17.95
CA ASN A 263 -23.08 -14.24 18.43
C ASN A 263 -22.42 -15.43 17.71
N PRO A 264 -21.51 -16.19 18.37
CA PRO A 264 -20.77 -17.26 17.71
C PRO A 264 -21.66 -18.31 17.02
N LYS A 265 -22.85 -18.59 17.56
CA LYS A 265 -23.77 -19.56 16.97
C LYS A 265 -24.46 -19.09 15.68
N ARG A 266 -24.52 -17.77 15.47
CA ARG A 266 -25.19 -17.18 14.30
C ARG A 266 -24.19 -16.63 13.29
N ASP A 267 -23.12 -16.03 13.79
CA ASP A 267 -22.23 -15.19 12.99
C ASP A 267 -21.00 -15.97 12.48
N LEU A 268 -20.71 -17.15 13.07
CA LEU A 268 -19.67 -18.05 12.58
C LEU A 268 -20.27 -19.09 11.64
N GLY A 269 -19.63 -19.29 10.46
CA GLY A 269 -19.88 -20.48 9.64
C GLY A 269 -19.25 -21.70 10.30
N GLU A 270 -19.88 -22.88 10.15
CA GLU A 270 -19.32 -24.15 10.62
C GLU A 270 -19.60 -25.23 9.58
N HIS A 271 -18.55 -25.87 9.07
CA HIS A 271 -18.60 -26.87 8.04
C HIS A 271 -17.69 -28.06 8.38
N SER A 272 -18.08 -29.26 8.00
CA SER A 272 -17.16 -30.41 7.97
C SER A 272 -16.23 -30.26 6.78
N ILE A 273 -14.94 -30.49 6.97
CA ILE A 273 -13.96 -30.56 5.87
C ILE A 273 -13.39 -31.99 5.77
N ASP A 274 -12.94 -32.35 4.58
CA ASP A 274 -12.23 -33.61 4.37
C ASP A 274 -10.88 -33.58 5.09
N ALA A 275 -10.56 -34.64 5.83
CA ALA A 275 -9.28 -34.77 6.51
C ALA A 275 -8.09 -34.60 5.55
N THR A 276 -8.22 -35.08 4.32
CA THR A 276 -7.17 -34.94 3.30
C THR A 276 -6.91 -33.49 2.94
N ILE A 277 -7.95 -32.64 2.92
CA ILE A 277 -7.80 -31.18 2.70
C ILE A 277 -7.09 -30.53 3.89
N ALA A 278 -7.47 -30.89 5.11
CA ALA A 278 -6.79 -30.38 6.30
C ALA A 278 -5.31 -30.81 6.35
N ASP A 279 -5.03 -32.07 6.03
CA ASP A 279 -3.65 -32.59 5.93
C ASP A 279 -2.84 -31.88 4.84
N LEU A 280 -3.48 -31.48 3.76
CA LEU A 280 -2.85 -30.69 2.68
C LEU A 280 -2.43 -29.30 3.17
N TYR A 281 -3.28 -28.58 3.91
CA TYR A 281 -2.91 -27.30 4.50
C TYR A 281 -1.84 -27.44 5.58
N LEU A 282 -1.91 -28.52 6.37
CA LEU A 282 -0.87 -28.85 7.35
C LEU A 282 0.48 -29.14 6.67
N ALA A 283 0.46 -29.85 5.53
CA ALA A 283 1.64 -30.04 4.69
C ALA A 283 2.21 -28.71 4.20
N GLY A 284 1.35 -27.77 3.81
CA GLY A 284 1.76 -26.41 3.46
C GLY A 284 2.46 -25.69 4.59
N ALA A 285 1.96 -25.81 5.82
CA ALA A 285 2.59 -25.24 7.01
C ALA A 285 3.94 -25.91 7.37
N ARG A 286 4.17 -27.15 6.93
CA ARG A 286 5.40 -27.94 7.19
C ARG A 286 6.39 -27.94 6.05
N LEU A 287 6.05 -27.38 4.90
CA LEU A 287 6.86 -27.51 3.68
C LEU A 287 8.33 -27.17 3.89
N ASP A 288 8.60 -26.10 4.65
CA ASP A 288 9.96 -25.61 4.89
C ASP A 288 10.70 -26.38 6.00
N THR A 289 10.00 -27.22 6.77
CA THR A 289 10.54 -27.96 7.92
C THR A 289 10.56 -29.48 7.73
N ASP A 290 9.61 -30.02 6.99
CA ASP A 290 9.46 -31.46 6.69
C ASP A 290 8.94 -31.68 5.28
N LEU A 291 9.82 -31.49 4.31
CA LEU A 291 9.50 -31.59 2.87
C LEU A 291 9.01 -32.98 2.48
N LYS A 292 9.54 -34.04 3.11
CA LYS A 292 9.14 -35.42 2.78
C LYS A 292 7.71 -35.72 3.20
N SER A 293 7.32 -35.28 4.39
CA SER A 293 5.95 -35.41 4.88
C SER A 293 4.99 -34.61 4.01
N ALA A 294 5.38 -33.37 3.63
CA ALA A 294 4.59 -32.53 2.75
C ALA A 294 4.36 -33.18 1.38
N ASP A 295 5.40 -33.70 0.74
CA ASP A 295 5.33 -34.42 -0.53
C ASP A 295 4.36 -35.61 -0.48
N ALA A 296 4.46 -36.43 0.58
CA ALA A 296 3.58 -37.57 0.79
C ALA A 296 2.10 -37.14 0.93
N SER A 297 1.83 -36.08 1.71
CA SER A 297 0.48 -35.55 1.89
C SER A 297 -0.12 -34.99 0.59
N TYR A 298 0.67 -34.29 -0.22
CA TYR A 298 0.22 -33.77 -1.51
C TYR A 298 -0.08 -34.90 -2.52
N LYS A 299 0.74 -35.97 -2.54
CA LYS A 299 0.45 -37.16 -3.35
C LYS A 299 -0.85 -37.84 -2.93
N ALA A 300 -1.04 -38.02 -1.62
CA ALA A 300 -2.28 -38.58 -1.08
C ALA A 300 -3.50 -37.70 -1.44
N ALA A 301 -3.36 -36.38 -1.43
CA ALA A 301 -4.42 -35.46 -1.84
C ALA A 301 -4.80 -35.64 -3.33
N VAL A 302 -3.83 -35.83 -4.21
CA VAL A 302 -4.09 -36.12 -5.63
C VAL A 302 -4.85 -37.44 -5.78
N GLU A 303 -4.42 -38.49 -5.07
CA GLU A 303 -5.08 -39.81 -5.09
C GLU A 303 -6.49 -39.80 -4.52
N ALA A 304 -6.76 -38.93 -3.53
CA ALA A 304 -8.07 -38.71 -2.92
C ALA A 304 -9.02 -37.87 -3.79
N GLY A 305 -8.55 -37.36 -4.94
CA GLY A 305 -9.38 -36.58 -5.87
C GLY A 305 -9.26 -35.06 -5.70
N HIS A 306 -8.40 -34.56 -4.78
CA HIS A 306 -8.10 -33.13 -4.60
C HIS A 306 -6.96 -32.69 -5.54
N ALA A 307 -7.05 -33.07 -6.82
CA ALA A 307 -5.95 -32.93 -7.78
C ALA A 307 -5.45 -31.49 -7.94
N ALA A 308 -6.33 -30.48 -7.95
CA ALA A 308 -5.91 -29.10 -8.14
C ALA A 308 -4.95 -28.61 -7.03
N LEU A 309 -5.32 -28.84 -5.76
CA LEU A 309 -4.53 -28.44 -4.59
C LEU A 309 -3.31 -29.35 -4.38
N GLY A 310 -3.47 -30.68 -4.60
CA GLY A 310 -2.37 -31.62 -4.47
C GLY A 310 -1.27 -31.38 -5.51
N GLN A 311 -1.63 -31.11 -6.75
CA GLN A 311 -0.66 -30.75 -7.82
C GLN A 311 0.02 -29.39 -7.55
N GLU A 312 -0.71 -28.41 -7.02
CA GLU A 312 -0.10 -27.17 -6.55
C GLU A 312 0.95 -27.44 -5.46
N GLY A 313 0.60 -28.28 -4.47
CA GLY A 313 1.53 -28.67 -3.42
C GLY A 313 2.78 -29.36 -3.95
N LEU A 314 2.66 -30.26 -4.90
CA LEU A 314 3.79 -30.91 -5.57
C LEU A 314 4.65 -29.90 -6.36
N ALA A 315 4.02 -28.91 -7.00
CA ALA A 315 4.74 -27.80 -7.63
C ALA A 315 5.57 -27.00 -6.60
N LEU A 316 5.02 -26.74 -5.41
CA LEU A 316 5.73 -26.09 -4.32
C LEU A 316 6.92 -26.93 -3.83
N VAL A 317 6.76 -28.27 -3.68
CA VAL A 317 7.84 -29.18 -3.30
C VAL A 317 8.98 -29.12 -4.31
N VAL A 318 8.68 -29.29 -5.60
CA VAL A 318 9.67 -29.26 -6.67
C VAL A 318 10.37 -27.90 -6.75
N THR A 319 9.62 -26.82 -6.57
CA THR A 319 10.22 -25.46 -6.51
C THR A 319 11.17 -25.31 -5.34
N HIS A 320 10.83 -25.85 -4.16
CA HIS A 320 11.67 -25.83 -2.97
C HIS A 320 12.97 -26.63 -3.19
N GLU A 321 12.93 -27.71 -3.94
CA GLU A 321 14.09 -28.50 -4.36
C GLU A 321 14.93 -27.87 -5.48
N GLY A 322 14.49 -26.74 -6.03
CA GLY A 322 15.13 -26.07 -7.17
C GLY A 322 14.87 -26.74 -8.52
N GLY A 323 13.87 -27.61 -8.60
CA GLY A 323 13.44 -28.28 -9.83
C GLY A 323 12.48 -27.44 -10.68
N ASN A 324 12.02 -28.04 -11.79
CA ASN A 324 11.04 -27.40 -12.67
C ASN A 324 9.60 -27.85 -12.34
N PRO A 325 8.73 -26.96 -11.81
CA PRO A 325 7.38 -27.32 -11.41
C PRO A 325 6.37 -27.35 -12.56
N GLU A 326 6.77 -27.13 -13.82
CA GLU A 326 5.87 -26.85 -14.95
C GLU A 326 4.79 -27.92 -15.16
N GLU A 327 5.12 -29.21 -15.06
CA GLU A 327 4.15 -30.30 -15.25
C GLU A 327 3.07 -30.27 -14.17
N TYR A 328 3.46 -30.06 -12.92
CA TYR A 328 2.53 -29.96 -11.79
C TYR A 328 1.63 -28.70 -11.88
N LEU A 329 2.18 -27.57 -12.31
CA LEU A 329 1.41 -26.35 -12.54
C LEU A 329 0.37 -26.55 -13.66
N LYS A 330 0.75 -27.18 -14.77
CA LYS A 330 -0.19 -27.53 -15.86
C LYS A 330 -1.30 -28.46 -15.35
N ALA A 331 -0.95 -29.49 -14.59
CA ALA A 331 -1.91 -30.42 -14.03
C ALA A 331 -2.85 -29.75 -13.02
N SER A 332 -2.35 -28.84 -12.18
CA SER A 332 -3.17 -28.07 -11.24
C SER A 332 -4.17 -27.18 -11.99
N ILE A 333 -3.74 -26.45 -13.03
CA ILE A 333 -4.61 -25.62 -13.87
C ILE A 333 -5.67 -26.48 -14.57
N ALA A 334 -5.27 -27.60 -15.16
CA ALA A 334 -6.19 -28.52 -15.83
C ALA A 334 -7.24 -29.11 -14.89
N SER A 335 -6.89 -29.25 -13.60
CA SER A 335 -7.80 -29.69 -12.53
C SER A 335 -8.62 -28.55 -11.92
N GLY A 336 -8.57 -27.33 -12.47
CA GLY A 336 -9.40 -26.19 -12.04
C GLY A 336 -8.85 -25.44 -10.84
N SER A 337 -7.53 -25.25 -10.76
CA SER A 337 -6.91 -24.45 -9.68
C SER A 337 -7.56 -23.09 -9.49
N THR A 338 -7.79 -22.74 -8.23
CA THR A 338 -8.23 -21.41 -7.78
C THR A 338 -7.11 -20.63 -7.13
N SER A 339 -5.88 -21.13 -7.10
CA SER A 339 -4.73 -20.47 -6.53
C SER A 339 -4.10 -19.49 -7.52
N PRO A 340 -4.09 -18.18 -7.23
CA PRO A 340 -3.45 -17.19 -8.11
C PRO A 340 -1.97 -17.46 -8.32
N TRP A 341 -1.28 -18.02 -7.31
CA TRP A 341 0.13 -18.36 -7.37
C TRP A 341 0.44 -19.32 -8.52
N VAL A 342 -0.39 -20.35 -8.72
CA VAL A 342 -0.22 -21.34 -9.80
C VAL A 342 -0.17 -20.66 -11.18
N TYR A 343 -1.04 -19.69 -11.41
CA TYR A 343 -1.11 -18.99 -12.68
C TYR A 343 0.07 -18.03 -12.89
N VAL A 344 0.55 -17.38 -11.83
CA VAL A 344 1.75 -16.53 -11.92
C VAL A 344 2.99 -17.37 -12.20
N GLU A 345 3.17 -18.48 -11.47
CA GLU A 345 4.29 -19.38 -11.71
C GLU A 345 4.25 -19.99 -13.11
N ALA A 346 3.07 -20.43 -13.55
CA ALA A 346 2.89 -20.95 -14.90
C ALA A 346 3.13 -19.91 -16.00
N ALA A 347 2.99 -18.63 -15.72
CA ALA A 347 3.26 -17.55 -16.68
C ALA A 347 4.75 -17.25 -16.85
N LYS A 348 5.59 -17.63 -15.88
CA LYS A 348 7.03 -17.39 -15.95
C LYS A 348 7.65 -18.03 -17.18
N ASN A 349 8.59 -17.32 -17.79
CA ASN A 349 9.35 -17.78 -18.97
C ASN A 349 8.50 -18.11 -20.22
N ARG A 350 7.22 -17.66 -20.25
CA ARG A 350 6.35 -17.84 -21.42
C ARG A 350 6.30 -16.58 -22.28
N PRO A 351 6.03 -16.72 -23.58
CA PRO A 351 5.79 -15.58 -24.44
C PRO A 351 4.51 -14.83 -24.04
N ALA A 352 4.41 -13.56 -24.41
CA ALA A 352 3.32 -12.66 -23.98
C ALA A 352 1.91 -13.21 -24.27
N ASN A 353 1.71 -13.85 -25.42
CA ASN A 353 0.43 -14.43 -25.83
C ASN A 353 -0.06 -15.56 -24.90
N GLU A 354 0.85 -16.27 -24.23
CA GLU A 354 0.52 -17.31 -23.24
C GLU A 354 0.52 -16.77 -21.80
N ALA A 355 1.48 -15.90 -21.46
CA ALA A 355 1.65 -15.38 -20.12
C ALA A 355 0.51 -14.43 -19.71
N ILE A 356 0.09 -13.50 -20.59
CA ILE A 356 -0.92 -12.48 -20.26
C ILE A 356 -2.27 -13.09 -19.83
N PRO A 357 -2.84 -14.11 -20.52
CA PRO A 357 -4.07 -14.76 -20.06
C PRO A 357 -3.95 -15.37 -18.65
N LEU A 358 -2.82 -16.01 -18.34
CA LEU A 358 -2.55 -16.61 -17.02
C LEU A 358 -2.46 -15.52 -15.94
N LEU A 359 -1.73 -14.44 -16.20
CA LEU A 359 -1.59 -13.33 -15.27
C LEU A 359 -2.92 -12.60 -15.03
N LYS A 360 -3.76 -12.45 -16.07
CA LYS A 360 -5.13 -11.91 -15.92
C LYS A 360 -5.97 -12.83 -15.04
N LYS A 361 -5.88 -14.14 -15.24
CA LYS A 361 -6.59 -15.11 -14.39
C LYS A 361 -6.14 -15.03 -12.94
N ALA A 362 -4.84 -14.89 -12.68
CA ALA A 362 -4.30 -14.69 -11.34
C ALA A 362 -4.85 -13.40 -10.68
N ALA A 363 -4.90 -12.30 -11.43
CA ALA A 363 -5.46 -11.03 -10.94
C ALA A 363 -6.97 -11.09 -10.67
N GLU A 364 -7.74 -11.86 -11.47
CA GLU A 364 -9.16 -12.13 -11.21
C GLU A 364 -9.38 -12.94 -9.93
N LEU A 365 -8.55 -13.95 -9.69
CA LEU A 365 -8.63 -14.82 -8.51
C LEU A 365 -8.26 -14.07 -7.22
N ASN A 366 -7.27 -13.18 -7.28
CA ASN A 366 -6.94 -12.29 -6.17
C ASN A 366 -6.68 -10.86 -6.65
N PRO A 367 -7.72 -10.02 -6.71
CA PRO A 367 -7.59 -8.63 -7.15
C PRO A 367 -6.74 -7.73 -6.23
N ARG A 368 -6.37 -8.20 -5.04
CA ARG A 368 -5.53 -7.47 -4.08
C ARG A 368 -4.05 -7.82 -4.19
N TRP A 369 -3.71 -8.83 -4.96
CA TRP A 369 -2.34 -9.27 -5.13
C TRP A 369 -1.68 -8.53 -6.30
N TRP A 370 -0.72 -7.68 -5.99
CA TRP A 370 -0.08 -6.79 -6.95
C TRP A 370 0.79 -7.49 -8.00
N ILE A 371 1.35 -8.67 -7.67
CA ILE A 371 2.33 -9.37 -8.53
C ILE A 371 1.78 -9.66 -9.94
N PRO A 372 0.56 -10.21 -10.12
CA PRO A 372 0.06 -10.47 -11.47
C PRO A 372 -0.03 -9.22 -12.34
N VAL A 373 -0.38 -8.07 -11.73
CA VAL A 373 -0.49 -6.79 -12.45
C VAL A 373 0.88 -6.25 -12.82
N HIS A 374 1.85 -6.33 -11.91
CA HIS A 374 3.24 -5.97 -12.18
C HIS A 374 3.86 -6.85 -13.27
N GLU A 375 3.66 -8.17 -13.20
CA GLU A 375 4.16 -9.08 -14.25
C GLU A 375 3.54 -8.76 -15.63
N GLN A 376 2.25 -8.39 -15.70
CA GLN A 376 1.62 -7.94 -16.96
C GLN A 376 2.31 -6.67 -17.52
N SER A 377 2.77 -5.75 -16.66
CA SER A 377 3.44 -4.53 -17.12
C SER A 377 4.71 -4.79 -17.91
N LYS A 378 5.39 -5.92 -17.68
CA LYS A 378 6.60 -6.32 -18.39
C LYS A 378 6.34 -6.67 -19.85
N PHE A 379 5.12 -7.06 -20.19
CA PHE A 379 4.68 -7.40 -21.56
C PHE A 379 4.02 -6.23 -22.29
N ALA A 380 3.72 -5.13 -21.59
CA ALA A 380 3.10 -3.96 -22.20
C ALA A 380 4.08 -3.28 -23.19
N THR A 381 3.66 -3.16 -24.44
CA THR A 381 4.47 -2.53 -25.52
C THR A 381 4.25 -1.03 -25.60
N LYS A 382 3.09 -0.54 -25.14
CA LYS A 382 2.75 0.89 -25.14
C LYS A 382 3.12 1.51 -23.80
N PRO A 383 3.86 2.64 -23.76
CA PRO A 383 4.24 3.30 -22.50
C PRO A 383 3.05 3.59 -21.58
N ALA A 384 1.96 4.15 -22.12
CA ALA A 384 0.76 4.46 -21.35
C ALA A 384 0.09 3.22 -20.72
N GLU A 385 0.10 2.06 -21.39
CA GLU A 385 -0.41 0.81 -20.82
C GLU A 385 0.51 0.31 -19.70
N LYS A 386 1.83 0.37 -19.91
CA LYS A 386 2.83 0.02 -18.89
C LYS A 386 2.68 0.89 -17.65
N GLU A 387 2.56 2.21 -17.84
CA GLU A 387 2.35 3.18 -16.75
C GLU A 387 1.08 2.86 -15.95
N ALA A 388 -0.04 2.62 -16.62
CA ALA A 388 -1.30 2.28 -15.96
C ALA A 388 -1.21 0.98 -15.13
N LEU A 389 -0.54 -0.05 -15.64
CA LEU A 389 -0.32 -1.32 -14.92
C LEU A 389 0.61 -1.14 -13.73
N LEU A 390 1.71 -0.40 -13.87
CA LEU A 390 2.62 -0.10 -12.75
C LEU A 390 1.94 0.75 -11.67
N GLU A 391 1.17 1.76 -12.07
CA GLU A 391 0.39 2.56 -11.13
C GLU A 391 -0.64 1.71 -10.37
N HIS A 392 -1.31 0.79 -11.06
CA HIS A 392 -2.23 -0.15 -10.42
C HIS A 392 -1.51 -1.07 -9.44
N ALA A 393 -0.37 -1.67 -9.83
CA ALA A 393 0.43 -2.51 -8.95
C ALA A 393 0.92 -1.75 -7.71
N ALA A 394 1.41 -0.51 -7.89
CA ALA A 394 1.86 0.35 -6.79
C ALA A 394 0.72 0.76 -5.84
N LYS A 395 -0.50 0.96 -6.35
CA LYS A 395 -1.70 1.20 -5.53
C LYS A 395 -2.12 -0.05 -4.73
N LEU A 396 -1.95 -1.25 -5.29
CA LEU A 396 -2.21 -2.51 -4.60
C LEU A 396 -1.16 -2.81 -3.52
N ASN A 397 0.09 -2.38 -3.72
CA ASN A 397 1.15 -2.49 -2.72
C ASN A 397 1.86 -1.13 -2.52
N PRO A 398 1.22 -0.19 -1.81
CA PRO A 398 1.77 1.15 -1.61
C PRO A 398 3.05 1.17 -0.76
N ARG A 399 3.40 0.04 -0.14
CA ARG A 399 4.60 -0.13 0.70
C ARG A 399 5.83 -0.58 -0.09
N SER A 400 5.70 -0.83 -1.38
CA SER A 400 6.83 -1.24 -2.23
C SER A 400 7.52 -0.01 -2.81
N ALA A 401 8.65 0.38 -2.23
CA ALA A 401 9.50 1.43 -2.77
C ALA A 401 9.94 1.11 -4.21
N ALA A 402 10.23 -0.15 -4.51
CA ALA A 402 10.63 -0.60 -5.84
C ALA A 402 9.57 -0.33 -6.92
N LEU A 403 8.28 -0.60 -6.63
CA LEU A 403 7.20 -0.34 -7.59
C LEU A 403 7.04 1.16 -7.87
N TRP A 404 7.12 1.99 -6.84
CA TRP A 404 7.04 3.45 -6.99
C TRP A 404 8.25 4.01 -7.74
N GLN A 405 9.46 3.45 -7.52
CA GLN A 405 10.66 3.81 -8.28
C GLN A 405 10.53 3.43 -9.75
N GLU A 406 10.09 2.19 -10.06
CA GLU A 406 9.90 1.75 -11.46
C GLU A 406 8.88 2.64 -12.18
N LEU A 407 7.77 2.99 -11.52
CA LEU A 407 6.76 3.91 -12.06
C LEU A 407 7.35 5.31 -12.28
N ALA A 408 8.09 5.85 -11.31
CA ALA A 408 8.68 7.18 -11.39
C ALA A 408 9.73 7.28 -12.51
N GLU A 409 10.56 6.25 -12.69
CA GLU A 409 11.54 6.17 -13.78
C GLU A 409 10.86 6.15 -15.16
N LEU A 410 9.78 5.36 -15.31
CA LEU A 410 8.99 5.34 -16.54
C LEU A 410 8.39 6.72 -16.83
N GLN A 411 7.74 7.33 -15.85
CA GLN A 411 7.12 8.65 -15.96
C GLN A 411 8.15 9.74 -16.28
N SER A 412 9.35 9.65 -15.69
CA SER A 412 10.46 10.56 -15.98
C SER A 412 10.91 10.45 -17.45
N LYS A 413 11.02 9.21 -17.94
CA LYS A 413 11.43 8.92 -19.33
C LYS A 413 10.40 9.41 -20.35
N ASP A 414 9.11 9.27 -20.00
CA ASP A 414 8.00 9.65 -20.89
C ASP A 414 7.67 11.16 -20.82
N GLY A 415 8.43 11.93 -20.03
CA GLY A 415 8.25 13.38 -19.88
C GLY A 415 7.14 13.80 -18.91
N HIS A 416 6.57 12.88 -18.15
CA HIS A 416 5.53 13.15 -17.16
C HIS A 416 6.12 13.64 -15.83
N GLY A 417 6.88 14.72 -15.86
CA GLY A 417 7.72 15.18 -14.74
C GLY A 417 7.02 15.35 -13.39
N LEU A 418 5.81 15.92 -13.36
CA LEU A 418 5.03 16.08 -12.11
C LEU A 418 4.55 14.73 -11.55
N LEU A 419 4.15 13.80 -12.40
CA LEU A 419 3.75 12.46 -11.98
C LEU A 419 4.95 11.69 -11.45
N ALA A 420 6.08 11.78 -12.13
CA ALA A 420 7.34 11.20 -11.69
C ALA A 420 7.76 11.70 -10.30
N GLN A 421 7.71 13.01 -10.06
CA GLN A 421 8.03 13.59 -8.77
C GLN A 421 7.12 13.04 -7.66
N ASN A 422 5.81 12.94 -7.90
CA ASN A 422 4.89 12.36 -6.95
C ASN A 422 5.20 10.88 -6.66
N SER A 423 5.57 10.12 -7.69
CA SER A 423 5.93 8.72 -7.55
C SER A 423 7.25 8.55 -6.80
N TRP A 424 8.24 9.44 -6.99
CA TRP A 424 9.47 9.46 -6.21
C TRP A 424 9.23 9.74 -4.73
N VAL A 425 8.38 10.73 -4.39
CA VAL A 425 8.00 10.99 -3.00
C VAL A 425 7.36 9.76 -2.36
N ARG A 426 6.48 9.07 -3.10
CA ARG A 426 5.87 7.82 -2.61
C ARG A 426 6.90 6.70 -2.44
N ALA A 427 7.90 6.62 -3.31
CA ALA A 427 9.01 5.68 -3.18
C ALA A 427 9.83 5.94 -1.91
N GLU A 428 10.15 7.21 -1.63
CA GLU A 428 10.83 7.61 -0.40
C GLU A 428 10.01 7.29 0.86
N ASP A 429 8.69 7.54 0.82
CA ASP A 429 7.79 7.23 1.93
C ASP A 429 7.61 5.71 2.14
N ALA A 430 7.78 4.91 1.07
CA ALA A 430 7.70 3.46 1.11
C ALA A 430 9.02 2.77 1.50
N ALA A 431 10.12 3.51 1.62
CA ALA A 431 11.44 2.94 1.94
C ALA A 431 11.48 2.25 3.31
N ASP A 432 12.11 1.08 3.36
CA ASP A 432 12.22 0.27 4.58
C ASP A 432 13.18 0.87 5.61
N THR A 433 14.22 1.55 5.13
CA THR A 433 15.28 2.11 5.97
C THR A 433 15.62 3.55 5.59
N PRO A 434 16.16 4.34 6.53
CA PRO A 434 16.67 5.68 6.22
C PRO A 434 17.75 5.67 5.13
N ALA A 435 18.57 4.62 5.06
CA ALA A 435 19.61 4.47 4.05
C ALA A 435 19.02 4.23 2.66
N GLU A 436 17.96 3.42 2.56
CA GLU A 436 17.22 3.23 1.31
C GLU A 436 16.54 4.53 0.87
N ARG A 437 15.87 5.23 1.79
CA ARG A 437 15.26 6.55 1.52
C ARG A 437 16.28 7.53 0.96
N ALA A 438 17.47 7.63 1.56
CA ALA A 438 18.53 8.50 1.08
C ALA A 438 18.96 8.15 -0.35
N LYS A 439 19.10 6.86 -0.68
CA LYS A 439 19.44 6.39 -2.04
C LYS A 439 18.35 6.76 -3.06
N ILE A 440 17.07 6.59 -2.66
CA ILE A 440 15.94 6.95 -3.53
C ILE A 440 15.95 8.46 -3.77
N HIS A 441 16.16 9.26 -2.74
CA HIS A 441 16.24 10.72 -2.83
C HIS A 441 17.38 11.17 -3.77
N GLU A 442 18.58 10.61 -3.62
CA GLU A 442 19.73 10.87 -4.49
C GLU A 442 19.42 10.49 -5.96
N ARG A 443 18.78 9.33 -6.16
CA ARG A 443 18.38 8.87 -7.50
C ARG A 443 17.35 9.80 -8.13
N ALA A 444 16.36 10.23 -7.37
CA ALA A 444 15.33 11.17 -7.82
C ALA A 444 15.96 12.51 -8.21
N GLY A 445 16.84 13.07 -7.39
CA GLY A 445 17.58 14.31 -7.67
C GLY A 445 18.41 14.19 -8.97
N SER A 446 19.17 13.11 -9.13
CA SER A 446 19.96 12.85 -10.35
C SER A 446 19.12 12.83 -11.63
N LEU A 447 17.93 12.24 -11.60
CA LEU A 447 17.04 12.19 -12.78
C LEU A 447 16.40 13.55 -13.08
N VAL A 448 16.07 14.33 -12.04
CA VAL A 448 15.62 15.72 -12.21
C VAL A 448 16.70 16.56 -12.86
N ASP A 449 17.94 16.47 -12.38
CA ASP A 449 19.10 17.17 -12.97
C ASP A 449 19.30 16.79 -14.44
N GLN A 450 19.31 15.49 -14.77
CA GLN A 450 19.44 15.01 -16.15
C GLN A 450 18.35 15.55 -17.07
N ARG A 451 17.11 15.61 -16.59
CA ARG A 451 15.99 16.18 -17.34
C ARG A 451 16.21 17.67 -17.61
N LEU A 452 16.59 18.43 -16.57
CA LEU A 452 16.84 19.86 -16.70
C LEU A 452 17.98 20.15 -17.66
N ASP A 453 19.07 19.39 -17.60
CA ASP A 453 20.20 19.50 -18.52
C ASP A 453 19.77 19.20 -19.97
N ALA A 454 18.94 18.16 -20.18
CA ALA A 454 18.40 17.82 -21.51
C ALA A 454 17.45 18.90 -22.05
N GLU A 455 16.56 19.44 -21.22
CA GLU A 455 15.67 20.55 -21.60
C GLU A 455 16.49 21.81 -21.97
N GLU A 456 17.54 22.12 -21.21
CA GLU A 456 18.41 23.24 -21.49
C GLU A 456 19.19 23.04 -22.80
N ALA A 457 19.73 21.83 -23.04
CA ALA A 457 20.39 21.49 -24.29
C ALA A 457 19.45 21.63 -25.51
N ALA A 458 18.20 21.11 -25.37
CA ALA A 458 17.19 21.25 -26.42
C ALA A 458 16.85 22.71 -26.71
N ARG A 459 16.72 23.54 -25.66
CA ARG A 459 16.50 24.99 -25.81
C ARG A 459 17.66 25.70 -26.51
N ARG A 460 18.91 25.37 -26.14
CA ARG A 460 20.10 25.90 -26.82
C ARG A 460 20.11 25.53 -28.29
N GLN A 461 19.76 24.30 -28.63
CA GLN A 461 19.68 23.83 -30.01
C GLN A 461 18.63 24.61 -30.82
N ILE A 462 17.42 24.76 -30.28
CA ILE A 462 16.35 25.54 -30.94
C ILE A 462 16.78 26.99 -31.15
N ALA A 463 17.42 27.61 -30.16
CA ALA A 463 17.93 28.98 -30.29
C ALA A 463 19.00 29.10 -31.35
N GLU A 464 19.91 28.13 -31.44
CA GLU A 464 20.96 28.09 -32.45
C GLU A 464 20.38 27.88 -33.85
N ASP A 465 19.43 26.94 -34.01
CA ASP A 465 18.76 26.71 -35.28
C ASP A 465 18.01 27.97 -35.78
N ALA A 466 17.33 28.67 -34.85
CA ALA A 466 16.66 29.94 -35.15
C ALA A 466 17.65 31.02 -35.55
N ARG A 467 18.83 31.08 -34.91
CA ARG A 467 19.92 32.02 -35.27
C ARG A 467 20.46 31.74 -36.68
N VAL A 468 20.75 30.49 -36.98
CA VAL A 468 21.24 30.07 -38.30
C VAL A 468 20.21 30.39 -39.39
N GLU A 469 18.93 30.14 -39.14
CA GLU A 469 17.88 30.48 -40.12
C GLU A 469 17.73 32.00 -40.31
N GLN A 470 17.84 32.80 -39.23
CA GLN A 470 17.87 34.25 -39.33
C GLN A 470 19.08 34.75 -40.16
N GLU A 471 20.25 34.19 -39.95
CA GLU A 471 21.45 34.53 -40.75
C GLU A 471 21.22 34.19 -42.23
N ARG A 472 20.70 33.01 -42.53
CA ARG A 472 20.33 32.61 -43.90
C ARG A 472 19.33 33.57 -44.55
N LEU A 473 18.30 34.00 -43.81
CA LEU A 473 17.32 34.96 -44.27
C LEU A 473 17.95 36.33 -44.53
N ARG A 474 18.83 36.80 -43.62
CA ARG A 474 19.59 38.05 -43.82
C ARG A 474 20.50 37.98 -45.05
N ASP A 475 21.17 36.89 -45.23
CA ASP A 475 22.06 36.71 -46.39
C ASP A 475 21.27 36.65 -47.72
N ARG A 476 20.10 35.97 -47.71
CA ARG A 476 19.17 35.99 -48.85
C ARG A 476 18.66 37.40 -49.17
N GLN A 477 18.32 38.16 -48.10
CA GLN A 477 17.89 39.57 -48.27
C GLN A 477 19.03 40.44 -48.80
N LYS A 478 20.25 40.33 -48.24
CA LYS A 478 21.44 41.05 -48.76
C LYS A 478 21.70 40.71 -50.21
N ALA A 479 21.67 39.43 -50.57
CA ALA A 479 21.85 39.00 -51.95
C ALA A 479 20.78 39.56 -52.90
N LYS A 480 19.52 39.62 -52.45
CA LYS A 480 18.42 40.26 -53.24
C LYS A 480 18.62 41.76 -53.39
N ILE A 481 19.04 42.47 -52.34
CA ILE A 481 19.35 43.89 -52.36
C ILE A 481 20.52 44.15 -53.31
N GLN A 482 21.64 43.42 -53.13
CA GLN A 482 22.81 43.55 -54.04
C GLN A 482 22.46 43.27 -55.49
N ALA A 483 21.64 42.25 -55.77
CA ALA A 483 21.19 41.94 -57.10
C ALA A 483 20.27 43.06 -57.69
N ALA A 484 19.42 43.70 -56.83
CA ALA A 484 18.61 44.83 -57.25
C ALA A 484 19.44 46.09 -57.50
N GLU A 485 20.42 46.34 -56.63
CA GLU A 485 21.37 47.44 -56.76
C GLU A 485 22.26 47.31 -58.02
N GLN A 486 22.76 46.09 -58.26
CA GLN A 486 23.53 45.80 -59.50
C GLN A 486 22.65 46.03 -60.76
N ARG A 487 21.38 45.64 -60.74
CA ARG A 487 20.43 45.89 -61.82
C ARG A 487 20.20 47.39 -62.04
N ALA A 488 19.98 48.11 -60.91
CA ALA A 488 19.76 49.57 -60.98
C ALA A 488 21.00 50.32 -61.44
N ASN A 489 22.19 49.95 -60.93
CA ASN A 489 23.47 50.55 -61.39
C ASN A 489 23.77 50.26 -62.84
N LYS A 490 23.49 49.04 -63.32
CA LYS A 490 23.62 48.67 -64.70
C LYS A 490 22.63 49.45 -65.60
N ALA A 491 21.48 49.78 -65.10
CA ALA A 491 20.47 50.60 -65.79
C ALA A 491 20.85 52.09 -65.83
N ASN A 492 21.57 52.59 -64.79
CA ASN A 492 21.93 53.99 -64.62
C ASN A 492 23.40 54.34 -64.97
N GLY A 493 24.20 53.39 -65.48
CA GLY A 493 25.58 53.64 -65.93
C GLY A 493 26.66 53.86 -64.82
N GLY A 494 26.32 53.48 -63.54
CA GLY A 494 27.20 53.59 -62.36
C GLY A 494 28.21 52.44 -62.24
N THR A 495 29.37 52.69 -61.64
CA THR A 495 30.49 51.72 -61.47
C THR A 495 30.42 51.03 -60.10
N GLU A 496 31.03 49.82 -60.00
CA GLU A 496 30.95 48.84 -58.86
C GLU A 496 31.60 49.36 -57.55
N ASP A 497 32.32 50.47 -57.56
CA ASP A 497 33.08 50.99 -56.41
C ASP A 497 32.27 51.87 -55.42
N ASP A 498 31.10 52.31 -55.82
CA ASP A 498 30.23 53.19 -54.98
C ASP A 498 29.48 52.45 -53.85
N LEU A 499 29.55 51.11 -53.81
CA LEU A 499 28.76 50.29 -52.91
C LEU A 499 29.51 49.81 -51.64
N LYS A 500 30.80 50.17 -51.47
CA LYS A 500 31.65 49.61 -50.38
C LYS A 500 31.46 50.24 -49.01
N ASN A 501 30.62 51.25 -48.85
CA ASN A 501 30.50 52.02 -47.60
C ASN A 501 29.07 52.13 -47.05
N VAL A 502 28.32 51.04 -46.98
CA VAL A 502 26.99 51.07 -46.32
C VAL A 502 27.11 50.55 -44.87
N VAL A 503 26.90 51.42 -43.89
CA VAL A 503 26.87 51.10 -42.46
C VAL A 503 25.51 50.46 -42.12
N PRO A 504 25.48 49.29 -41.47
CA PRO A 504 24.21 48.64 -41.09
C PRO A 504 23.48 49.41 -39.99
N TRP A 505 22.18 49.56 -40.18
CA TRP A 505 21.27 50.40 -39.37
C TRP A 505 20.84 49.81 -38.03
N PHE A 506 21.00 48.51 -37.78
CA PHE A 506 20.44 47.85 -36.62
C PHE A 506 21.40 46.88 -35.93
N THR A 507 21.71 47.16 -34.66
CA THR A 507 22.07 46.16 -33.65
C THR A 507 20.86 46.00 -32.76
N ALA A 508 20.19 44.84 -32.77
CA ALA A 508 19.12 44.52 -31.84
C ALA A 508 19.75 44.36 -30.43
N GLN A 509 19.50 45.31 -29.54
CA GLN A 509 19.81 45.16 -28.13
C GLN A 509 18.72 44.34 -27.47
N ASP A 510 19.08 43.43 -26.56
CA ASP A 510 18.12 42.74 -25.70
C ASP A 510 17.30 43.78 -24.93
N PRO A 511 15.96 43.68 -24.87
CA PRO A 511 15.12 44.65 -24.20
C PRO A 511 15.41 44.65 -22.67
N SER A 512 15.39 45.83 -22.09
CA SER A 512 15.50 46.02 -20.64
C SER A 512 14.16 46.41 -20.04
N VAL A 513 13.89 45.98 -18.82
CA VAL A 513 12.67 46.26 -18.07
C VAL A 513 13.02 46.66 -16.65
N GLU A 514 12.47 47.80 -16.22
CA GLU A 514 12.50 48.25 -14.80
C GLU A 514 11.16 47.90 -14.14
N GLY A 515 11.22 47.37 -12.92
CA GLY A 515 10.02 46.94 -12.22
C GLY A 515 10.27 46.45 -10.80
N GLU A 516 9.24 45.86 -10.23
CA GLU A 516 9.28 45.27 -8.89
C GLU A 516 9.24 43.75 -9.00
N LEU A 517 10.21 43.06 -8.40
CA LEU A 517 10.19 41.61 -8.21
C LEU A 517 9.18 41.27 -7.13
N THR A 518 8.13 40.53 -7.51
CA THR A 518 7.02 40.21 -6.62
C THR A 518 7.07 38.76 -6.12
N ARG A 519 7.63 37.85 -6.92
CA ARG A 519 7.71 36.42 -6.61
C ARG A 519 8.89 35.77 -7.31
N VAL A 520 9.50 34.81 -6.62
CA VAL A 520 10.53 33.90 -7.16
C VAL A 520 10.07 32.46 -6.88
N GLU A 521 9.96 31.64 -7.90
CA GLU A 521 9.70 30.23 -7.80
C GLU A 521 10.97 29.48 -8.22
N CYS A 522 11.61 28.82 -7.26
CA CYS A 522 12.87 28.13 -7.48
C CYS A 522 12.58 26.67 -7.84
N GLU A 523 13.23 26.21 -8.89
CA GLU A 523 13.26 24.81 -9.33
C GLU A 523 14.74 24.43 -9.47
N ASP A 524 15.32 23.80 -8.46
CA ASP A 524 16.71 23.32 -8.39
C ASP A 524 17.75 24.28 -9.01
N ARG A 525 18.01 24.19 -10.31
CA ARG A 525 19.00 25.00 -11.05
C ARG A 525 18.42 26.19 -11.79
N ARG A 526 17.11 26.41 -11.75
CA ARG A 526 16.43 27.50 -12.45
C ARG A 526 15.42 28.19 -11.55
N ALA A 527 15.06 29.42 -11.92
CA ALA A 527 14.02 30.13 -11.21
C ALA A 527 13.09 30.86 -12.18
N LYS A 528 11.77 30.83 -11.90
CA LYS A 528 10.83 31.75 -12.53
C LYS A 528 10.71 32.98 -11.66
N ILE A 529 10.74 34.15 -12.30
CA ILE A 529 10.58 35.42 -11.61
C ILE A 529 9.39 36.19 -12.17
N TRP A 530 8.63 36.78 -11.27
CA TRP A 530 7.49 37.66 -11.58
C TRP A 530 7.89 39.08 -11.33
N VAL A 531 8.04 39.84 -12.43
CA VAL A 531 8.41 41.26 -12.39
C VAL A 531 7.20 42.08 -12.81
N LYS A 532 6.86 43.07 -12.01
CA LYS A 532 5.78 44.03 -12.28
C LYS A 532 6.37 45.34 -12.78
N PRO A 533 6.40 45.60 -14.10
CA PRO A 533 6.85 46.86 -14.66
C PRO A 533 5.90 48.00 -14.24
N ARG A 534 6.38 49.22 -14.25
CA ARG A 534 5.53 50.42 -13.99
C ARG A 534 4.49 50.55 -15.12
N GLY A 535 3.21 50.48 -14.76
CA GLY A 535 2.11 50.70 -15.73
C GLY A 535 1.84 49.53 -16.71
N ALA A 536 2.49 48.38 -16.54
CA ALA A 536 2.31 47.23 -17.44
C ALA A 536 1.89 45.97 -16.68
N ARG A 537 1.49 44.93 -17.43
CA ARG A 537 1.15 43.62 -16.87
C ARG A 537 2.40 42.94 -16.31
N VAL A 538 2.20 42.09 -15.31
CA VAL A 538 3.27 41.28 -14.74
C VAL A 538 3.93 40.43 -15.83
N LEU A 539 5.23 40.52 -15.90
CA LEU A 539 6.08 39.77 -16.83
C LEU A 539 6.67 38.58 -16.08
N VAL A 540 6.47 37.38 -16.62
CA VAL A 540 7.05 36.15 -16.07
C VAL A 540 8.26 35.79 -16.91
N LEU A 541 9.43 35.70 -16.28
CA LEU A 541 10.71 35.43 -16.95
C LEU A 541 11.39 34.22 -16.33
N LEU A 542 12.22 33.56 -17.11
CA LEU A 542 13.00 32.42 -16.69
C LEU A 542 14.46 32.81 -16.43
N VAL A 543 14.96 32.47 -15.27
CA VAL A 543 16.40 32.42 -14.97
C VAL A 543 16.84 30.98 -15.18
N THR A 544 17.44 30.69 -16.31
CA THR A 544 17.80 29.31 -16.71
C THR A 544 18.94 28.73 -15.88
N ASN A 545 19.89 29.58 -15.49
CA ASN A 545 20.97 29.21 -14.58
C ASN A 545 21.42 30.48 -13.82
N PRO A 546 21.17 30.58 -12.51
CA PRO A 546 21.57 31.75 -11.72
C PRO A 546 23.07 32.08 -11.78
N SER A 547 23.92 31.08 -12.06
CA SER A 547 25.38 31.29 -12.19
C SER A 547 25.82 31.92 -13.51
N THR A 548 24.97 31.93 -14.55
CA THR A 548 25.26 32.51 -15.88
C THR A 548 24.58 33.87 -16.10
N VAL A 549 23.67 34.25 -15.21
CA VAL A 549 23.02 35.57 -15.21
C VAL A 549 23.94 36.56 -14.48
N SER A 550 24.27 37.67 -15.10
CA SER A 550 24.99 38.75 -14.44
C SER A 550 24.07 39.37 -13.39
N ILE A 551 24.41 39.18 -12.12
CA ILE A 551 23.69 39.77 -10.99
C ILE A 551 24.66 40.80 -10.40
N ASP A 552 24.19 42.01 -10.13
CA ASP A 552 24.96 43.11 -9.54
C ASP A 552 25.69 42.67 -8.26
N GLU A 553 26.74 43.35 -7.87
CA GLU A 553 27.72 43.01 -6.80
C GLU A 553 27.13 42.70 -5.42
N SER A 554 25.84 42.94 -5.19
CA SER A 554 25.16 42.50 -3.98
C SER A 554 24.92 40.98 -4.03
N ARG A 555 25.82 40.25 -3.36
CA ARG A 555 25.78 38.77 -3.15
C ARG A 555 24.55 38.23 -2.39
N THR A 556 23.41 38.87 -2.50
CA THR A 556 22.20 38.37 -1.82
C THR A 556 21.50 37.35 -2.71
N PRO A 557 21.43 36.08 -2.29
CA PRO A 557 20.71 35.07 -3.07
C PRO A 557 19.24 35.46 -3.22
N PHE A 558 18.62 35.07 -4.33
CA PHE A 558 17.18 35.19 -4.50
C PHE A 558 16.47 34.34 -3.42
N PRO A 559 15.76 34.92 -2.47
CA PRO A 559 14.91 34.12 -1.61
C PRO A 559 13.74 33.61 -2.44
N CYS A 560 13.53 32.32 -2.43
CA CYS A 560 12.37 31.71 -3.07
C CYS A 560 11.09 32.13 -2.34
N GLY A 561 9.99 32.29 -3.08
CA GLY A 561 8.69 32.68 -2.53
C GLY A 561 8.27 34.11 -2.90
N ILE A 562 7.22 34.58 -2.23
CA ILE A 562 6.68 35.93 -2.40
C ILE A 562 7.62 36.92 -1.75
N GLN A 563 7.96 38.00 -2.46
CA GLN A 563 8.86 39.04 -1.95
C GLN A 563 8.06 40.09 -1.16
N HIS A 564 8.38 40.23 0.13
CA HIS A 564 7.80 41.25 0.99
C HIS A 564 8.89 42.01 1.76
N PRO A 565 9.11 43.31 1.51
CA PRO A 565 8.52 44.13 0.45
C PRO A 565 9.01 43.70 -0.94
N PRO A 566 8.28 44.02 -2.02
CA PRO A 566 8.76 43.82 -3.38
C PRO A 566 10.08 44.55 -3.61
N ARG A 567 11.03 43.88 -4.30
CA ARG A 567 12.35 44.47 -4.55
C ARG A 567 12.36 45.15 -5.91
N LYS A 568 12.84 46.39 -5.98
CA LYS A 568 13.03 47.08 -7.24
C LYS A 568 14.26 46.53 -7.95
N LEU A 569 14.10 46.35 -9.25
CA LEU A 569 15.19 45.89 -10.13
C LEU A 569 15.04 46.45 -11.54
N SER A 570 16.16 46.52 -12.24
CA SER A 570 16.20 46.56 -13.70
C SER A 570 16.78 45.26 -14.21
N LEU A 571 16.24 44.73 -15.28
CA LEU A 571 16.73 43.49 -15.88
C LEU A 571 16.73 43.58 -17.42
N THR A 572 17.65 42.81 -17.99
CA THR A 572 17.71 42.57 -19.44
C THR A 572 17.34 41.14 -19.69
N TYR A 573 16.51 40.92 -20.71
CA TYR A 573 16.08 39.57 -21.06
C TYR A 573 16.02 39.37 -22.56
N ARG A 574 16.20 38.14 -22.98
CA ARG A 574 16.03 37.73 -24.36
C ARG A 574 14.59 37.28 -24.54
N PRO A 575 13.79 37.98 -25.40
CA PRO A 575 12.41 37.62 -25.63
C PRO A 575 12.29 36.21 -26.21
N ARG A 576 11.55 35.36 -25.49
CA ARG A 576 11.26 33.99 -25.88
C ARG A 576 10.00 33.52 -25.17
N ASN A 577 8.93 33.44 -25.94
CA ASN A 577 7.64 32.99 -25.38
C ASN A 577 7.65 31.46 -25.25
N ASP A 578 7.67 30.95 -24.02
CA ASP A 578 7.57 29.54 -23.71
C ASP A 578 6.18 29.27 -23.14
N VAL A 579 5.32 28.70 -23.97
CA VAL A 579 3.91 28.43 -23.62
C VAL A 579 3.79 27.37 -22.50
N GLN A 580 4.70 26.41 -22.46
CA GLN A 580 4.70 25.35 -21.45
C GLN A 580 5.12 25.86 -20.06
N LEU A 581 6.11 26.73 -20.03
CA LEU A 581 6.57 27.34 -18.79
C LEU A 581 5.81 28.62 -18.44
N GLY A 582 5.03 29.17 -19.38
CA GLY A 582 4.33 30.44 -19.20
C GLY A 582 5.27 31.64 -19.03
N THR A 583 6.47 31.61 -19.67
CA THR A 583 7.48 32.67 -19.55
C THR A 583 7.61 33.45 -20.86
N ALA A 584 7.87 34.76 -20.77
CA ALA A 584 8.01 35.66 -21.90
C ALA A 584 9.46 35.78 -22.41
N GLY A 585 10.43 35.29 -21.67
CA GLY A 585 11.83 35.35 -22.07
C GLY A 585 12.79 34.81 -21.01
N ASP A 586 14.05 34.68 -21.41
CA ASP A 586 15.16 34.24 -20.57
C ASP A 586 15.97 35.45 -20.09
N VAL A 587 16.18 35.58 -18.79
CA VAL A 587 16.92 36.68 -18.18
C VAL A 587 18.41 36.58 -18.48
N THR A 588 19.01 37.67 -18.91
CA THR A 588 20.46 37.76 -19.21
C THR A 588 21.24 38.57 -18.18
N ALA A 589 20.60 39.58 -17.57
CA ALA A 589 21.21 40.37 -16.50
C ALA A 589 20.13 40.89 -15.54
N ILE A 590 20.49 41.07 -14.26
CA ILE A 590 19.63 41.63 -13.21
C ILE A 590 20.46 42.63 -12.38
N HIS A 591 19.91 43.83 -12.17
CA HIS A 591 20.43 44.84 -11.27
C HIS A 591 19.36 45.18 -10.24
N PHE A 592 19.69 45.09 -8.98
CA PHE A 592 18.82 45.50 -7.87
C PHE A 592 19.13 46.93 -7.47
N GLU A 593 18.06 47.73 -7.25
CA GLU A 593 18.16 49.09 -6.71
C GLU A 593 18.17 49.11 -5.17
#